data_0a58effc5788f9d5f178705fdbbf79fe
#
_entry.id   0a58effc5788f9d5f178705fdbbf79fe
#
_cell.length_a   1.000
_cell.length_b   1.000
_cell.length_c   1.000
_cell.angle_alpha   90.00
_cell.angle_beta   90.00
_cell.angle_gamma   90.00
#
_symmetry.space_group_name_H-M   'P 1'
#
loop_
_entity.id
_entity.type
_entity.pdbx_description
1 polymer ?
#
loop_
_entity_poly.entity_id
_entity_poly.type
_entity_poly.pdbx_seq_one_letter_code
_entity_poly.pdbx_strand_id
1 'polypeptide(L)'
;MDTLPTMKPNYVFILVYCILSISQATVAAPAASNGFRVRAVNLGGWLVTEGWMKPSLFDAIPNRDLLDGSRVQFKSVTLGKYLSAEHGGGTILVANKIFAMSSETFRLWRINETTFNLRVNNNQFVGLDTTNGGAGVNLVAVENTPGISETFVILRNSDDPNRVRIKASNGFFLQVKTEELVTADSKGNERWDDDDPSVFIMTALSAFEGEYQITNGYGPVMAPKVMREHWDTFIVEEDFKWISNNGLNAVRIPVGWWIASDPNPPKPFVGGSLKALDNAFLWATKYGLKVLLELHAAPGSQNGFAPSAPRDGTLGWGIDSVSPTVAVIEFLAARYAKKPSLYSIGLMNEPTMWISAETLMWYYSAAYEAVRRHSSTAYVVMPIRMGAPNVTELLPFVTQFERAVIEAHLYSVQHWTVDEAMNDVYTHSKETLSAVTTSDGPLSFVAEWVAEWMVQNATKEEYQRFAKAQLEVFDIATFGWAYWTLKHVGNHWSLEWMINNGYINLTASNSISDDHLYVSSV
;
A
#
# COMPACT_ATOMS: atom_id res chain seq x y z
N MET A 1 59.22 -17.50 37.08
CA MET A 1 59.01 -16.08 37.28
C MET A 1 57.88 -15.72 36.33
N ASP A 2 56.83 -15.95 36.82
CA ASP A 2 55.53 -15.37 37.07
C ASP A 2 54.81 -14.86 35.82
N THR A 3 53.92 -15.73 35.42
CA THR A 3 52.89 -15.50 34.42
C THR A 3 51.69 -14.81 35.05
N LEU A 4 51.29 -13.65 34.54
CA LEU A 4 50.02 -13.00 34.87
C LEU A 4 48.88 -13.58 34.00
N PRO A 5 47.71 -13.87 34.59
CA PRO A 5 46.59 -14.45 33.84
C PRO A 5 45.75 -13.39 33.17
N THR A 6 45.38 -13.69 31.95
CA THR A 6 44.40 -12.93 31.16
C THR A 6 42.99 -13.04 31.74
N MET A 7 42.39 -11.90 32.11
CA MET A 7 40.98 -11.81 32.48
C MET A 7 40.09 -11.82 31.22
N LYS A 8 39.18 -12.78 31.18
CA LYS A 8 38.03 -12.78 30.25
C LYS A 8 36.93 -11.86 30.80
N PRO A 9 36.25 -11.06 30.01
CA PRO A 9 35.08 -10.30 30.46
C PRO A 9 33.87 -11.23 30.62
N ASN A 10 33.34 -11.33 31.83
CA ASN A 10 32.08 -11.97 32.14
C ASN A 10 30.93 -11.06 31.69
N TYR A 11 30.15 -11.51 30.73
CA TYR A 11 28.84 -10.96 30.45
C TYR A 11 27.86 -11.45 31.52
N VAL A 12 27.44 -10.55 32.38
CA VAL A 12 26.33 -10.79 33.31
C VAL A 12 25.04 -10.60 32.53
N PHE A 13 24.36 -11.70 32.18
CA PHE A 13 22.98 -11.68 31.76
C PHE A 13 22.09 -11.40 32.96
N ILE A 14 21.53 -10.19 33.05
CA ILE A 14 20.44 -9.89 33.97
C ILE A 14 19.16 -10.41 33.33
N LEU A 15 18.70 -11.58 33.76
CA LEU A 15 17.39 -12.11 33.47
C LEU A 15 16.39 -11.35 34.34
N VAL A 16 15.68 -10.37 33.78
CA VAL A 16 14.53 -9.74 34.44
C VAL A 16 13.34 -10.68 34.26
N TYR A 17 13.03 -11.46 35.28
CA TYR A 17 11.77 -12.16 35.40
C TYR A 17 10.67 -11.12 35.68
N CYS A 18 9.93 -10.70 34.67
CA CYS A 18 8.61 -10.07 34.86
C CYS A 18 7.64 -11.18 35.30
N ILE A 19 7.36 -11.25 36.60
CA ILE A 19 6.23 -12.01 37.11
C ILE A 19 4.97 -11.27 36.66
N LEU A 20 4.36 -11.74 35.59
CA LEU A 20 3.00 -11.36 35.21
C LEU A 20 2.06 -11.95 36.26
N SER A 21 1.63 -11.12 37.20
CA SER A 21 0.44 -11.38 38.01
C SER A 21 -0.76 -11.41 37.03
N ILE A 22 -1.19 -12.62 36.69
CA ILE A 22 -2.47 -12.84 36.01
C ILE A 22 -3.56 -12.47 37.02
N SER A 23 -3.95 -11.20 37.06
CA SER A 23 -5.26 -10.84 37.57
C SER A 23 -6.27 -11.48 36.61
N GLN A 24 -7.10 -12.37 37.13
CA GLN A 24 -8.30 -12.84 36.41
C GLN A 24 -9.16 -11.59 36.16
N ALA A 25 -8.93 -10.95 35.01
CA ALA A 25 -9.87 -9.98 34.47
C ALA A 25 -11.15 -10.77 34.17
N THR A 26 -12.19 -10.49 34.90
CA THR A 26 -13.54 -10.89 34.52
C THR A 26 -13.76 -10.38 33.10
N VAL A 27 -13.90 -11.30 32.15
CA VAL A 27 -14.24 -10.98 30.76
C VAL A 27 -15.55 -10.19 30.81
N ALA A 28 -15.46 -8.88 30.63
CA ALA A 28 -16.63 -8.06 30.47
C ALA A 28 -17.30 -8.48 29.16
N ALA A 29 -18.59 -8.80 29.24
CA ALA A 29 -19.40 -9.08 28.06
C ALA A 29 -19.20 -7.93 27.05
N PRO A 30 -19.14 -8.22 25.73
CA PRO A 30 -18.95 -7.19 24.72
C PRO A 30 -20.00 -6.10 24.94
N ALA A 31 -19.57 -4.85 25.02
CA ALA A 31 -20.47 -3.73 25.13
C ALA A 31 -21.42 -3.80 23.94
N ALA A 32 -22.68 -4.10 24.20
CA ALA A 32 -23.70 -4.13 23.17
C ALA A 32 -23.56 -2.87 22.34
N SER A 33 -23.37 -3.02 21.02
CA SER A 33 -23.32 -1.89 20.10
C SER A 33 -24.58 -1.06 20.39
N ASN A 34 -24.47 0.26 20.52
CA ASN A 34 -25.62 1.17 20.71
C ASN A 34 -26.52 1.21 19.46
N GLY A 35 -26.74 0.09 18.78
CA GLY A 35 -27.51 0.01 17.53
C GLY A 35 -26.86 0.70 16.32
N PHE A 36 -25.72 1.41 16.47
CA PHE A 36 -25.04 2.09 15.38
C PHE A 36 -24.19 1.11 14.60
N ARG A 37 -24.59 0.83 13.37
CA ARG A 37 -23.80 0.08 12.40
C ARG A 37 -23.18 1.04 11.39
N VAL A 38 -21.90 0.86 11.10
CA VAL A 38 -21.18 1.65 10.11
C VAL A 38 -21.66 1.29 8.71
N ARG A 39 -22.08 2.31 7.96
CA ARG A 39 -22.30 2.28 6.52
C ARG A 39 -21.41 3.37 5.94
N ALA A 40 -20.21 3.00 5.53
CA ALA A 40 -19.20 3.95 5.16
C ALA A 40 -18.80 3.87 3.69
N VAL A 41 -18.08 4.88 3.26
CA VAL A 41 -17.31 4.88 2.03
C VAL A 41 -15.87 5.26 2.33
N ASN A 42 -14.93 4.61 1.63
CA ASN A 42 -13.52 4.96 1.68
C ASN A 42 -13.25 6.24 0.89
N LEU A 43 -12.40 7.12 1.42
CA LEU A 43 -11.87 8.28 0.69
C LEU A 43 -10.48 7.92 0.14
N GLY A 44 -10.41 6.82 -0.62
CA GLY A 44 -9.18 6.30 -1.21
C GLY A 44 -8.61 7.23 -2.27
N GLY A 45 -7.29 7.14 -2.51
CA GLY A 45 -6.58 7.95 -3.50
C GLY A 45 -6.45 9.44 -3.15
N TRP A 46 -6.92 9.87 -1.98
CA TRP A 46 -6.89 11.26 -1.54
C TRP A 46 -5.64 11.63 -0.73
N LEU A 47 -5.51 11.11 0.50
CA LEU A 47 -4.37 11.40 1.39
C LEU A 47 -3.26 10.35 1.29
N VAL A 48 -3.52 9.27 0.59
CA VAL A 48 -2.56 8.31 0.06
C VAL A 48 -2.91 8.11 -1.41
N THR A 49 -1.98 8.45 -2.28
CA THR A 49 -2.21 8.43 -3.74
C THR A 49 -2.05 7.03 -4.30
N GLU A 50 -3.00 6.65 -5.16
CA GLU A 50 -2.98 5.43 -5.95
C GLU A 50 -3.25 5.78 -7.42
N GLY A 51 -2.24 5.57 -8.29
CA GLY A 51 -2.29 6.05 -9.67
C GLY A 51 -3.43 5.46 -10.50
N TRP A 52 -3.83 4.22 -10.27
CA TRP A 52 -4.96 3.58 -10.95
C TRP A 52 -6.31 4.23 -10.65
N MET A 53 -6.42 4.95 -9.52
CA MET A 53 -7.63 5.68 -9.14
C MET A 53 -7.74 7.04 -9.83
N LYS A 54 -6.62 7.73 -10.02
CA LYS A 54 -6.52 9.05 -10.69
C LYS A 54 -5.25 9.14 -11.53
N PRO A 55 -5.14 8.42 -12.66
CA PRO A 55 -3.93 8.36 -13.48
C PRO A 55 -3.43 9.73 -13.97
N SER A 56 -4.37 10.68 -14.16
CA SER A 56 -4.04 12.04 -14.63
C SER A 56 -3.11 12.81 -13.69
N LEU A 57 -3.00 12.41 -12.42
CA LEU A 57 -2.02 13.00 -11.50
C LEU A 57 -0.57 12.77 -11.93
N PHE A 58 -0.31 11.74 -12.72
CA PHE A 58 1.04 11.34 -13.15
C PHE A 58 1.40 11.86 -14.55
N ASP A 59 0.43 12.40 -15.32
CA ASP A 59 0.61 12.73 -16.75
C ASP A 59 1.71 13.75 -17.03
N ALA A 60 1.94 14.70 -16.14
CA ALA A 60 2.95 15.73 -16.31
C ALA A 60 4.35 15.33 -15.77
N ILE A 61 4.54 14.09 -15.30
CA ILE A 61 5.85 13.63 -14.85
C ILE A 61 6.70 13.24 -16.06
N PRO A 62 7.86 13.86 -16.28
CA PRO A 62 8.76 13.49 -17.38
C PRO A 62 9.21 12.03 -17.25
N ASN A 63 9.24 11.28 -18.35
CA ASN A 63 9.55 9.84 -18.36
C ASN A 63 8.72 9.07 -17.29
N ARG A 64 7.39 9.23 -17.33
CA ARG A 64 6.44 8.58 -16.41
C ARG A 64 6.57 7.05 -16.38
N ASP A 65 6.98 6.45 -17.49
CA ASP A 65 7.24 5.02 -17.59
C ASP A 65 8.50 4.55 -16.84
N LEU A 66 9.31 5.48 -16.32
CA LEU A 66 10.55 5.24 -15.55
C LEU A 66 10.45 5.81 -14.13
N LEU A 67 9.34 5.61 -13.44
CA LEU A 67 9.20 5.94 -12.02
C LEU A 67 9.92 4.94 -11.11
N ASP A 68 10.12 5.29 -9.85
CA ASP A 68 10.63 4.35 -8.84
C ASP A 68 9.80 3.07 -8.83
N GLY A 69 10.45 1.92 -8.76
CA GLY A 69 9.80 0.61 -8.78
C GLY A 69 9.39 0.12 -10.17
N SER A 70 9.43 0.96 -11.21
CA SER A 70 9.19 0.51 -12.58
C SER A 70 10.17 -0.60 -12.96
N ARG A 71 9.65 -1.62 -13.63
CA ARG A 71 10.44 -2.78 -14.08
C ARG A 71 10.80 -2.61 -15.52
N VAL A 72 12.09 -2.70 -15.82
CA VAL A 72 12.61 -2.56 -17.18
C VAL A 72 13.51 -3.72 -17.56
N GLN A 73 13.57 -4.00 -18.87
CA GLN A 73 14.47 -4.98 -19.48
C GLN A 73 15.25 -4.28 -20.60
N PHE A 74 16.51 -4.70 -20.78
CA PHE A 74 17.38 -4.14 -21.81
C PHE A 74 17.88 -5.24 -22.74
N LYS A 75 17.55 -5.16 -24.04
CA LYS A 75 17.97 -6.10 -25.06
C LYS A 75 19.03 -5.46 -25.93
N SER A 76 20.23 -6.04 -26.00
CA SER A 76 21.29 -5.60 -26.90
C SER A 76 20.84 -5.68 -28.38
N VAL A 77 20.98 -4.60 -29.12
CA VAL A 77 20.63 -4.60 -30.56
C VAL A 77 21.58 -5.50 -31.38
N THR A 78 22.87 -5.55 -31.01
CA THR A 78 23.88 -6.33 -31.75
C THR A 78 23.76 -7.84 -31.55
N LEU A 79 23.46 -8.29 -30.31
CA LEU A 79 23.35 -9.72 -30.00
C LEU A 79 21.92 -10.24 -30.03
N GLY A 80 20.90 -9.34 -29.95
CA GLY A 80 19.51 -9.75 -29.79
C GLY A 80 19.23 -10.46 -28.47
N LYS A 81 20.10 -10.29 -27.45
CA LYS A 81 20.02 -10.92 -26.13
C LYS A 81 19.86 -9.89 -25.03
N TYR A 82 19.29 -10.32 -23.90
CA TYR A 82 19.01 -9.45 -22.76
C TYR A 82 20.21 -9.33 -21.82
N LEU A 83 20.39 -8.13 -21.26
CA LEU A 83 21.23 -7.94 -20.07
C LEU A 83 20.67 -8.76 -18.91
N SER A 84 21.55 -9.45 -18.20
CA SER A 84 21.23 -10.34 -17.09
C SER A 84 22.19 -10.12 -15.94
N ALA A 85 21.64 -9.97 -14.74
CA ALA A 85 22.37 -10.14 -13.49
C ALA A 85 22.27 -11.61 -13.10
N GLU A 86 23.26 -12.42 -13.51
CA GLU A 86 23.23 -13.86 -13.30
C GLU A 86 22.96 -14.22 -11.83
N HIS A 87 22.22 -15.31 -11.62
CA HIS A 87 21.77 -15.74 -10.30
C HIS A 87 20.92 -14.69 -9.53
N GLY A 88 20.44 -13.67 -10.25
CA GLY A 88 19.67 -12.56 -9.66
C GLY A 88 20.52 -11.48 -9.00
N GLY A 89 21.83 -11.54 -9.10
CA GLY A 89 22.83 -10.63 -8.53
C GLY A 89 23.98 -11.36 -7.82
N GLY A 90 24.88 -10.62 -7.17
CA GLY A 90 26.06 -11.16 -6.49
C GLY A 90 27.25 -11.40 -7.43
N THR A 91 27.16 -11.05 -8.72
CA THR A 91 28.15 -11.33 -9.75
C THR A 91 28.14 -10.28 -10.86
N ILE A 92 28.84 -10.58 -11.96
CA ILE A 92 28.94 -9.71 -13.15
C ILE A 92 27.61 -9.63 -13.91
N LEU A 93 27.46 -8.57 -14.72
CA LEU A 93 26.44 -8.47 -15.75
C LEU A 93 26.92 -9.12 -17.05
N VAL A 94 26.01 -9.87 -17.67
CA VAL A 94 26.21 -10.56 -18.97
C VAL A 94 25.07 -10.21 -19.93
N ALA A 95 25.18 -10.61 -21.20
CA ALA A 95 24.14 -10.42 -22.22
C ALA A 95 23.90 -11.72 -23.00
N ASN A 96 23.55 -12.79 -22.31
CA ASN A 96 23.54 -14.16 -22.87
C ASN A 96 22.15 -14.81 -22.96
N LYS A 97 21.07 -14.13 -22.49
CA LYS A 97 19.70 -14.69 -22.43
C LYS A 97 18.87 -14.28 -23.64
N ILE A 98 18.21 -15.25 -24.27
CA ILE A 98 17.29 -15.02 -25.39
C ILE A 98 15.91 -14.55 -24.87
N PHE A 99 15.52 -15.04 -23.69
CA PHE A 99 14.28 -14.68 -23.02
C PHE A 99 14.59 -13.96 -21.72
N ALA A 100 13.77 -12.95 -21.39
CA ALA A 100 13.90 -12.21 -20.15
C ALA A 100 12.99 -12.79 -19.06
N MET A 101 13.57 -13.00 -17.87
CA MET A 101 12.91 -13.44 -16.65
C MET A 101 13.30 -12.50 -15.48
N SER A 102 13.34 -13.00 -14.26
CA SER A 102 13.66 -12.20 -13.08
C SER A 102 15.09 -11.64 -13.07
N SER A 103 16.07 -12.39 -13.59
CA SER A 103 17.47 -11.94 -13.65
C SER A 103 17.73 -10.89 -14.74
N GLU A 104 16.87 -10.80 -15.73
CA GLU A 104 16.91 -9.83 -16.84
C GLU A 104 16.01 -8.61 -16.58
N THR A 105 15.33 -8.58 -15.42
CA THR A 105 14.40 -7.51 -15.04
C THR A 105 15.01 -6.67 -13.93
N PHE A 106 15.19 -5.39 -14.22
CA PHE A 106 15.75 -4.41 -13.30
C PHE A 106 14.63 -3.53 -12.74
N ARG A 107 14.66 -3.24 -11.44
CA ARG A 107 13.80 -2.25 -10.80
C ARG A 107 14.54 -0.92 -10.74
N LEU A 108 13.86 0.12 -11.16
CA LEU A 108 14.43 1.47 -11.17
C LEU A 108 14.31 2.13 -9.79
N TRP A 109 15.39 2.75 -9.35
CA TRP A 109 15.37 3.78 -8.32
C TRP A 109 15.71 5.11 -8.99
N ARG A 110 14.69 5.95 -9.13
CA ARG A 110 14.78 7.23 -9.81
C ARG A 110 15.45 8.28 -8.93
N ILE A 111 16.51 8.91 -9.43
CA ILE A 111 17.19 10.06 -8.81
C ILE A 111 16.63 11.36 -9.40
N ASN A 112 16.46 11.40 -10.72
CA ASN A 112 15.78 12.47 -11.47
C ASN A 112 15.21 11.88 -12.78
N GLU A 113 14.76 12.73 -13.70
CA GLU A 113 14.08 12.31 -14.93
C GLU A 113 14.89 11.39 -15.85
N THR A 114 16.22 11.43 -15.77
CA THR A 114 17.12 10.64 -16.62
C THR A 114 18.12 9.79 -15.85
N THR A 115 18.25 9.98 -14.54
CA THR A 115 19.28 9.35 -13.69
C THR A 115 18.66 8.35 -12.73
N PHE A 116 19.23 7.14 -12.69
CA PHE A 116 18.67 5.99 -11.99
C PHE A 116 19.75 5.13 -11.35
N ASN A 117 19.35 4.39 -10.30
CA ASN A 117 20.03 3.16 -9.89
C ASN A 117 19.22 1.97 -10.42
N LEU A 118 19.90 0.89 -10.80
CA LEU A 118 19.30 -0.33 -11.32
C LEU A 118 19.39 -1.42 -10.26
N ARG A 119 18.26 -1.80 -9.68
CA ARG A 119 18.17 -2.81 -8.62
C ARG A 119 17.83 -4.16 -9.22
N VAL A 120 18.57 -5.19 -8.87
CA VAL A 120 18.41 -6.56 -9.38
C VAL A 120 17.56 -7.43 -8.43
N ASN A 121 17.31 -8.67 -8.83
CA ASN A 121 16.33 -9.53 -8.16
C ASN A 121 16.65 -9.84 -6.69
N ASN A 122 17.94 -10.02 -6.34
CA ASN A 122 18.39 -10.22 -4.95
C ASN A 122 18.47 -8.93 -4.11
N ASN A 123 17.95 -7.84 -4.64
CA ASN A 123 17.94 -6.49 -4.04
C ASN A 123 19.28 -5.74 -4.04
N GLN A 124 20.31 -6.27 -4.66
CA GLN A 124 21.56 -5.55 -4.92
C GLN A 124 21.44 -4.59 -6.10
N PHE A 125 22.44 -3.73 -6.29
CA PHE A 125 22.47 -2.71 -7.34
C PHE A 125 23.56 -2.99 -8.36
N VAL A 126 23.25 -2.72 -9.62
CA VAL A 126 24.24 -2.70 -10.69
C VAL A 126 25.18 -1.52 -10.48
N GLY A 127 26.48 -1.74 -10.64
CA GLY A 127 27.50 -0.72 -10.52
C GLY A 127 28.77 -1.07 -11.30
N LEU A 128 29.69 -0.09 -11.35
CA LEU A 128 31.02 -0.32 -11.87
C LEU A 128 31.84 -1.11 -10.87
N ASP A 129 32.55 -2.14 -11.33
CA ASP A 129 33.50 -2.88 -10.51
C ASP A 129 34.71 -2.00 -10.18
N THR A 130 34.75 -1.51 -8.95
CA THR A 130 35.87 -0.69 -8.42
C THR A 130 36.82 -1.50 -7.56
N THR A 131 36.62 -2.82 -7.46
CA THR A 131 37.49 -3.70 -6.67
C THR A 131 38.86 -3.89 -7.37
N ASN A 132 39.92 -4.08 -6.58
CA ASN A 132 41.28 -4.41 -7.06
C ASN A 132 41.97 -3.37 -7.94
N GLY A 133 41.63 -2.07 -7.84
CA GLY A 133 42.28 -1.02 -8.66
C GLY A 133 42.01 -1.14 -10.16
N GLY A 134 40.98 -1.86 -10.53
CA GLY A 134 40.49 -1.98 -11.88
C GLY A 134 40.10 -0.63 -12.48
N ALA A 135 40.13 -0.50 -13.81
CA ALA A 135 39.78 0.71 -14.52
C ALA A 135 38.28 1.11 -14.38
N GLY A 136 37.51 0.41 -13.55
CA GLY A 136 36.09 0.69 -13.30
C GLY A 136 35.24 0.61 -14.57
N VAL A 137 35.49 -0.40 -15.42
CA VAL A 137 34.76 -0.55 -16.69
C VAL A 137 33.81 -1.75 -16.70
N ASN A 138 34.08 -2.77 -15.89
CA ASN A 138 33.22 -3.96 -15.80
C ASN A 138 31.99 -3.63 -14.93
N LEU A 139 30.92 -4.34 -15.17
CA LEU A 139 29.66 -4.18 -14.45
C LEU A 139 29.39 -5.37 -13.54
N VAL A 140 29.06 -5.08 -12.30
CA VAL A 140 28.71 -6.05 -11.25
C VAL A 140 27.41 -5.64 -10.57
N ALA A 141 26.75 -6.60 -9.91
CA ALA A 141 25.56 -6.32 -9.09
C ALA A 141 25.78 -6.88 -7.68
N VAL A 142 26.59 -6.19 -6.87
CA VAL A 142 27.06 -6.68 -5.57
C VAL A 142 26.73 -5.76 -4.38
N GLU A 143 26.45 -4.48 -4.63
CA GLU A 143 26.23 -3.50 -3.58
C GLU A 143 24.79 -3.52 -3.08
N ASN A 144 24.61 -3.48 -1.74
CA ASN A 144 23.29 -3.43 -1.11
C ASN A 144 22.75 -1.98 -0.99
N THR A 145 23.63 -1.00 -1.10
CA THR A 145 23.28 0.43 -1.05
C THR A 145 23.93 1.13 -2.23
N PRO A 146 23.15 1.83 -3.08
CA PRO A 146 23.70 2.44 -4.25
C PRO A 146 24.50 3.71 -3.91
N GLY A 147 25.66 3.84 -4.54
CA GLY A 147 26.53 5.01 -4.52
C GLY A 147 26.71 5.64 -5.89
N ILE A 148 27.84 6.32 -6.08
CA ILE A 148 28.18 6.95 -7.36
C ILE A 148 28.40 5.88 -8.43
N SER A 149 29.07 4.77 -8.10
CA SER A 149 29.35 3.67 -9.03
C SER A 149 28.09 2.98 -9.55
N GLU A 150 27.01 2.99 -8.78
CA GLU A 150 25.70 2.39 -9.09
C GLU A 150 24.73 3.39 -9.77
N THR A 151 25.23 4.57 -10.16
CA THR A 151 24.41 5.62 -10.77
C THR A 151 24.58 5.66 -12.28
N PHE A 152 23.46 5.57 -13.00
CA PHE A 152 23.40 5.55 -14.45
C PHE A 152 22.47 6.62 -15.01
N VAL A 153 22.80 7.13 -16.20
CA VAL A 153 21.93 8.01 -16.99
C VAL A 153 21.39 7.21 -18.17
N ILE A 154 20.07 7.11 -18.31
CA ILE A 154 19.40 6.52 -19.47
C ILE A 154 19.08 7.62 -20.46
N LEU A 155 19.71 7.55 -21.64
CA LEU A 155 19.46 8.45 -22.77
C LEU A 155 18.58 7.73 -23.78
N ARG A 156 17.49 8.37 -24.21
CA ARG A 156 16.58 7.86 -25.23
C ARG A 156 16.90 8.46 -26.60
N ASN A 157 16.72 7.67 -27.63
CA ASN A 157 16.70 8.17 -28.99
C ASN A 157 15.44 9.03 -29.20
N SER A 158 15.58 10.16 -29.92
CA SER A 158 14.46 11.09 -30.18
C SER A 158 13.38 10.49 -31.08
N ASP A 159 13.78 9.61 -32.00
CA ASP A 159 12.89 9.04 -33.03
C ASP A 159 12.26 7.71 -32.58
N ASP A 160 12.94 6.99 -31.67
CA ASP A 160 12.46 5.76 -31.03
C ASP A 160 12.82 5.78 -29.54
N PRO A 161 11.93 6.19 -28.65
CA PRO A 161 12.22 6.29 -27.22
C PRO A 161 12.49 4.94 -26.53
N ASN A 162 12.25 3.82 -27.19
CA ASN A 162 12.61 2.50 -26.68
C ASN A 162 14.08 2.16 -26.97
N ARG A 163 14.74 2.84 -27.92
CA ARG A 163 16.18 2.73 -28.14
C ARG A 163 16.90 3.61 -27.13
N VAL A 164 17.73 3.00 -26.32
CA VAL A 164 18.42 3.68 -25.22
C VAL A 164 19.91 3.42 -25.21
N ARG A 165 20.66 4.35 -24.67
CA ARG A 165 22.03 4.17 -24.18
C ARG A 165 22.08 4.41 -22.70
N ILE A 166 22.86 3.61 -21.99
CA ILE A 166 23.01 3.69 -20.54
C ILE A 166 24.43 4.21 -20.26
N LYS A 167 24.53 5.41 -19.68
CA LYS A 167 25.80 6.03 -19.35
C LYS A 167 26.13 5.82 -17.89
N ALA A 168 27.29 5.25 -17.61
CA ALA A 168 27.78 5.02 -16.25
C ALA A 168 28.46 6.28 -15.66
N SER A 169 28.74 6.24 -14.35
CA SER A 169 29.36 7.35 -13.61
C SER A 169 30.78 7.69 -14.08
N ASN A 170 31.48 6.77 -14.72
CA ASN A 170 32.79 7.03 -15.35
C ASN A 170 32.69 7.86 -16.65
N GLY A 171 31.51 8.21 -17.10
CA GLY A 171 31.24 9.04 -18.27
C GLY A 171 31.12 8.29 -19.59
N PHE A 172 31.27 6.96 -19.59
CA PHE A 172 31.16 6.11 -20.78
C PHE A 172 29.81 5.38 -20.80
N PHE A 173 29.42 4.94 -22.00
CA PHE A 173 28.23 4.13 -22.19
C PHE A 173 28.55 2.65 -21.96
N LEU A 174 27.54 1.93 -21.45
CA LEU A 174 27.53 0.49 -21.44
C LEU A 174 27.58 -0.02 -22.88
N GLN A 175 28.34 -1.09 -23.09
CA GLN A 175 28.35 -1.84 -24.36
C GLN A 175 28.48 -3.33 -24.13
N VAL A 176 27.91 -4.10 -25.03
CA VAL A 176 28.04 -5.56 -25.05
C VAL A 176 29.19 -5.94 -26.00
N LYS A 177 30.32 -6.37 -25.43
CA LYS A 177 31.47 -6.85 -26.23
C LYS A 177 31.32 -8.31 -26.69
N THR A 178 30.85 -9.14 -25.77
CA THR A 178 30.48 -10.53 -25.99
C THR A 178 29.30 -10.92 -25.11
N GLU A 179 28.76 -12.11 -25.28
CA GLU A 179 27.68 -12.61 -24.42
C GLU A 179 28.03 -12.60 -22.93
N GLU A 180 29.31 -12.82 -22.60
CA GLU A 180 29.80 -12.90 -21.21
C GLU A 180 30.50 -11.62 -20.74
N LEU A 181 30.56 -10.57 -21.57
CA LEU A 181 31.31 -9.35 -21.24
C LEU A 181 30.54 -8.10 -21.62
N VAL A 182 30.04 -7.42 -20.60
CA VAL A 182 29.42 -6.09 -20.66
C VAL A 182 30.32 -5.09 -19.93
N THR A 183 30.67 -4.00 -20.60
CA THR A 183 31.57 -2.98 -20.05
C THR A 183 31.04 -1.57 -20.22
N ALA A 184 31.50 -0.64 -19.42
CA ALA A 184 31.19 0.81 -19.50
C ALA A 184 32.42 1.57 -20.04
N ASP A 185 32.77 1.38 -21.29
CA ASP A 185 33.94 2.00 -21.96
C ASP A 185 33.65 2.46 -23.40
N SER A 186 32.39 2.45 -23.86
CA SER A 186 31.99 3.02 -25.13
C SER A 186 31.85 4.55 -25.04
N LYS A 187 32.40 5.24 -26.06
CA LYS A 187 32.17 6.69 -26.23
C LYS A 187 30.79 6.99 -26.84
N GLY A 188 30.15 5.96 -27.41
CA GLY A 188 28.97 6.12 -28.25
C GLY A 188 29.32 6.80 -29.58
N ASN A 189 28.33 6.94 -30.44
CA ASN A 189 28.42 7.69 -31.71
C ASN A 189 27.10 8.47 -31.91
N GLU A 190 26.97 9.22 -32.99
CA GLU A 190 25.76 9.98 -33.31
C GLU A 190 24.62 9.09 -33.87
N ARG A 191 24.97 7.89 -34.34
CA ARG A 191 24.05 6.92 -34.94
C ARG A 191 23.49 5.98 -33.86
N TRP A 192 22.29 5.50 -34.07
CA TRP A 192 21.59 4.56 -33.21
C TRP A 192 21.28 3.24 -33.91
N ASP A 193 22.26 2.77 -34.69
CA ASP A 193 22.11 1.61 -35.58
C ASP A 193 22.17 0.27 -34.82
N ASP A 194 21.77 -0.82 -35.47
CA ASP A 194 21.75 -2.15 -34.88
C ASP A 194 23.15 -2.79 -34.77
N ASP A 195 24.18 -2.18 -35.37
CA ASP A 195 25.57 -2.58 -35.25
C ASP A 195 26.34 -1.89 -34.13
N ASP A 196 25.68 -0.97 -33.38
CA ASP A 196 26.29 -0.28 -32.23
C ASP A 196 26.09 -1.08 -30.92
N PRO A 197 27.17 -1.64 -30.33
CA PRO A 197 27.08 -2.46 -29.13
C PRO A 197 26.67 -1.69 -27.87
N SER A 198 26.57 -0.34 -27.93
CA SER A 198 26.13 0.50 -26.83
C SER A 198 24.64 0.84 -26.87
N VAL A 199 23.92 0.35 -27.89
CA VAL A 199 22.48 0.56 -28.05
C VAL A 199 21.71 -0.64 -27.54
N PHE A 200 20.65 -0.36 -26.79
CA PHE A 200 19.73 -1.36 -26.24
C PHE A 200 18.29 -1.00 -26.60
N ILE A 201 17.45 -2.01 -26.78
CA ILE A 201 16.00 -1.85 -26.74
C ILE A 201 15.55 -2.01 -25.29
N MET A 202 14.96 -0.96 -24.74
CA MET A 202 14.37 -0.97 -23.42
C MET A 202 12.90 -1.32 -23.49
N THR A 203 12.46 -2.26 -22.67
CA THR A 203 11.05 -2.58 -22.49
C THR A 203 10.64 -2.21 -21.05
N ALA A 204 9.72 -1.28 -20.90
CA ALA A 204 9.07 -1.00 -19.63
C ALA A 204 7.91 -1.99 -19.43
N LEU A 205 7.94 -2.79 -18.36
CA LEU A 205 6.98 -3.87 -18.10
C LEU A 205 5.77 -3.39 -17.28
N SER A 206 6.00 -2.55 -16.31
CA SER A 206 4.95 -2.02 -15.43
C SER A 206 5.39 -0.70 -14.82
N ALA A 207 4.48 0.26 -14.80
CA ALA A 207 4.61 1.43 -13.95
C ALA A 207 4.20 1.05 -12.51
N PHE A 208 4.88 1.60 -11.53
CA PHE A 208 4.50 1.56 -10.13
C PHE A 208 4.08 2.97 -9.73
N GLU A 209 2.82 3.18 -9.37
CA GLU A 209 2.23 4.50 -9.23
C GLU A 209 1.54 4.66 -7.86
N GLY A 210 2.29 5.13 -6.88
CA GLY A 210 1.82 5.45 -5.53
C GLY A 210 2.31 6.82 -5.07
N GLU A 211 2.12 7.13 -3.78
CA GLU A 211 2.53 8.41 -3.18
C GLU A 211 4.03 8.66 -3.30
N TYR A 212 4.87 7.64 -3.12
CA TYR A 212 6.32 7.79 -3.29
C TYR A 212 6.67 8.19 -4.72
N GLN A 213 6.07 7.53 -5.71
CA GLN A 213 6.37 7.72 -7.12
C GLN A 213 5.94 9.09 -7.62
N ILE A 214 4.76 9.57 -7.23
CA ILE A 214 4.29 10.89 -7.65
C ILE A 214 5.16 11.99 -7.04
N THR A 215 5.47 11.91 -5.74
CA THR A 215 6.24 12.95 -5.04
C THR A 215 7.70 12.99 -5.50
N ASN A 216 8.35 11.82 -5.70
CA ASN A 216 9.68 11.75 -6.26
C ASN A 216 9.71 12.11 -7.74
N GLY A 217 8.72 11.69 -8.51
CA GLY A 217 8.62 11.96 -9.95
C GLY A 217 8.53 13.44 -10.30
N TYR A 218 7.69 14.19 -9.58
CA TYR A 218 7.62 15.65 -9.72
C TYR A 218 8.78 16.39 -9.06
N GLY A 219 9.47 15.75 -8.12
CA GLY A 219 10.58 16.34 -7.39
C GLY A 219 10.19 17.46 -6.43
N PRO A 220 11.17 18.02 -5.68
CA PRO A 220 10.91 18.85 -4.50
C PRO A 220 10.26 20.21 -4.77
N VAL A 221 10.24 20.67 -6.03
CA VAL A 221 9.66 21.97 -6.41
C VAL A 221 8.20 21.82 -6.85
N MET A 222 7.89 20.81 -7.67
CA MET A 222 6.57 20.64 -8.25
C MET A 222 5.66 19.78 -7.39
N ALA A 223 6.18 18.73 -6.74
CA ALA A 223 5.37 17.83 -5.92
C ALA A 223 4.51 18.56 -4.87
N PRO A 224 5.02 19.54 -4.10
CA PRO A 224 4.20 20.27 -3.12
C PRO A 224 3.03 21.05 -3.75
N LYS A 225 3.15 21.49 -4.99
CA LYS A 225 2.08 22.20 -5.70
C LYS A 225 1.01 21.24 -6.17
N VAL A 226 1.42 20.16 -6.85
CA VAL A 226 0.52 19.14 -7.39
C VAL A 226 -0.25 18.45 -6.27
N MET A 227 0.42 18.05 -5.20
CA MET A 227 -0.22 17.36 -4.09
C MET A 227 -1.19 18.28 -3.33
N ARG A 228 -0.84 19.56 -3.13
CA ARG A 228 -1.77 20.52 -2.52
C ARG A 228 -3.03 20.71 -3.34
N GLU A 229 -2.90 20.90 -4.66
CA GLU A 229 -4.04 21.02 -5.57
C GLU A 229 -4.90 19.75 -5.50
N HIS A 230 -4.27 18.58 -5.49
CA HIS A 230 -4.97 17.31 -5.35
C HIS A 230 -5.76 17.23 -4.03
N TRP A 231 -5.13 17.51 -2.89
CA TRP A 231 -5.82 17.46 -1.60
C TRP A 231 -6.93 18.50 -1.46
N ASP A 232 -6.79 19.67 -2.07
CA ASP A 232 -7.78 20.76 -1.99
C ASP A 232 -8.96 20.55 -2.96
N THR A 233 -8.85 19.67 -3.99
CA THR A 233 -9.85 19.56 -5.06
C THR A 233 -10.44 18.17 -5.26
N PHE A 234 -9.78 17.09 -4.81
CA PHE A 234 -10.24 15.73 -5.10
C PHE A 234 -11.39 15.32 -4.19
N ILE A 235 -11.25 15.52 -2.87
CA ILE A 235 -12.32 15.34 -1.88
C ILE A 235 -12.56 16.70 -1.23
N VAL A 236 -13.80 17.15 -1.27
CA VAL A 236 -14.22 18.49 -0.83
C VAL A 236 -15.42 18.41 0.13
N GLU A 237 -15.83 19.54 0.68
CA GLU A 237 -16.94 19.59 1.64
C GLU A 237 -18.26 19.08 1.06
N GLU A 238 -18.55 19.36 -0.21
CA GLU A 238 -19.73 18.90 -0.92
C GLU A 238 -19.83 17.38 -0.97
N ASP A 239 -18.71 16.67 -1.00
CA ASP A 239 -18.68 15.21 -0.95
C ASP A 239 -19.20 14.69 0.40
N PHE A 240 -18.83 15.30 1.50
CA PHE A 240 -19.35 14.94 2.83
C PHE A 240 -20.85 15.17 2.95
N LYS A 241 -21.35 16.26 2.37
CA LYS A 241 -22.80 16.52 2.28
C LYS A 241 -23.49 15.46 1.42
N TRP A 242 -22.90 15.10 0.29
CA TRP A 242 -23.44 14.06 -0.60
C TRP A 242 -23.48 12.70 0.11
N ILE A 243 -22.41 12.31 0.80
CA ILE A 243 -22.31 11.05 1.57
C ILE A 243 -23.45 10.97 2.60
N SER A 244 -23.62 12.02 3.41
CA SER A 244 -24.69 12.08 4.42
C SER A 244 -26.08 11.97 3.80
N ASN A 245 -26.32 12.59 2.64
CA ASN A 245 -27.62 12.58 1.97
C ASN A 245 -27.96 11.25 1.29
N ASN A 246 -26.97 10.36 1.07
CA ASN A 246 -27.17 9.10 0.36
C ASN A 246 -27.17 7.86 1.29
N GLY A 247 -27.52 8.02 2.57
CA GLY A 247 -27.73 6.92 3.49
C GLY A 247 -26.46 6.35 4.12
N LEU A 248 -25.32 6.99 3.92
CA LEU A 248 -24.07 6.68 4.58
C LEU A 248 -23.94 7.46 5.90
N ASN A 249 -23.31 6.88 6.91
CA ASN A 249 -23.18 7.49 8.23
C ASN A 249 -21.72 7.67 8.69
N ALA A 250 -20.77 7.24 7.85
CA ALA A 250 -19.34 7.33 8.15
C ALA A 250 -18.49 7.43 6.87
N VAL A 251 -17.25 7.87 7.06
CA VAL A 251 -16.18 7.85 6.07
C VAL A 251 -14.96 7.13 6.64
N ARG A 252 -14.32 6.23 5.87
CA ARG A 252 -13.00 5.68 6.20
C ARG A 252 -11.95 6.51 5.45
N ILE A 253 -10.97 7.02 6.18
CA ILE A 253 -9.96 7.92 5.64
C ILE A 253 -8.58 7.28 5.73
N PRO A 254 -8.06 6.75 4.62
CA PRO A 254 -6.68 6.27 4.50
C PRO A 254 -5.66 7.39 4.67
N VAL A 255 -4.64 7.19 5.55
CA VAL A 255 -3.53 8.13 5.72
C VAL A 255 -2.18 7.42 5.66
N GLY A 256 -1.14 8.14 5.21
CA GLY A 256 0.23 7.63 5.22
C GLY A 256 0.99 8.06 6.47
N TRP A 257 1.98 7.25 6.87
CA TRP A 257 2.80 7.49 8.05
C TRP A 257 3.51 8.86 8.08
N TRP A 258 3.80 9.42 6.92
CA TRP A 258 4.47 10.73 6.77
C TRP A 258 3.63 11.89 7.29
N ILE A 259 2.31 11.71 7.45
CA ILE A 259 1.40 12.74 7.99
C ILE A 259 1.77 13.14 9.42
N ALA A 260 2.39 12.24 10.19
CA ALA A 260 2.84 12.53 11.55
C ALA A 260 4.04 13.49 11.61
N SER A 261 4.71 13.72 10.49
CA SER A 261 5.84 14.64 10.37
C SER A 261 5.49 15.92 9.59
N ASP A 262 4.20 16.14 9.28
CA ASP A 262 3.74 17.37 8.64
C ASP A 262 4.07 18.61 9.51
N PRO A 263 4.59 19.73 8.96
CA PRO A 263 4.69 20.02 7.53
C PRO A 263 5.98 19.60 6.83
N ASN A 264 6.91 18.91 7.50
CA ASN A 264 8.23 18.55 6.98
C ASN A 264 8.46 17.03 7.00
N PRO A 265 7.70 16.24 6.23
CA PRO A 265 7.88 14.80 6.19
C PRO A 265 9.23 14.42 5.56
N PRO A 266 9.72 13.18 5.80
CA PRO A 266 10.89 12.67 5.12
C PRO A 266 10.70 12.65 3.60
N LYS A 267 11.75 13.01 2.84
CA LYS A 267 11.71 12.98 1.38
C LYS A 267 11.52 11.55 0.85
N PRO A 268 10.81 11.37 -0.25
CA PRO A 268 10.28 12.40 -1.16
C PRO A 268 8.89 12.93 -0.76
N PHE A 269 8.27 12.43 0.31
CA PHE A 269 6.95 12.86 0.73
C PHE A 269 6.88 14.37 0.97
N VAL A 270 5.70 14.96 0.75
CA VAL A 270 5.48 16.40 0.90
C VAL A 270 4.43 16.67 1.98
N GLY A 271 4.59 17.77 2.70
CA GLY A 271 3.69 18.18 3.76
C GLY A 271 2.47 18.93 3.27
N GLY A 272 1.40 18.91 4.07
CA GLY A 272 0.13 19.59 3.82
C GLY A 272 -1.10 18.70 3.93
N SER A 273 -0.95 17.38 3.86
CA SER A 273 -2.07 16.42 3.96
C SER A 273 -2.79 16.46 5.32
N LEU A 274 -2.08 16.81 6.39
CA LEU A 274 -2.67 16.95 7.73
C LEU A 274 -3.76 18.03 7.78
N LYS A 275 -3.60 19.13 7.03
CA LYS A 275 -4.63 20.18 6.92
C LYS A 275 -5.90 19.66 6.24
N ALA A 276 -5.74 18.86 5.19
CA ALA A 276 -6.87 18.23 4.51
C ALA A 276 -7.62 17.26 5.43
N LEU A 277 -6.89 16.46 6.23
CA LEU A 277 -7.47 15.60 7.25
C LEU A 277 -8.21 16.40 8.34
N ASP A 278 -7.65 17.52 8.81
CA ASP A 278 -8.34 18.40 9.77
C ASP A 278 -9.68 18.92 9.21
N ASN A 279 -9.70 19.32 7.92
CA ASN A 279 -10.94 19.74 7.24
C ASN A 279 -11.94 18.60 7.15
N ALA A 280 -11.52 17.36 6.88
CA ALA A 280 -12.39 16.19 6.86
C ALA A 280 -13.12 16.00 8.20
N PHE A 281 -12.42 16.16 9.32
CA PHE A 281 -13.05 16.10 10.66
C PHE A 281 -14.04 17.23 10.90
N LEU A 282 -13.81 18.43 10.38
CA LEU A 282 -14.77 19.54 10.45
C LEU A 282 -16.01 19.25 9.61
N TRP A 283 -15.83 18.79 8.37
CA TRP A 283 -16.92 18.44 7.47
C TRP A 283 -17.74 17.25 7.99
N ALA A 284 -17.07 16.21 8.48
CA ALA A 284 -17.75 15.06 9.09
C ALA A 284 -18.62 15.49 10.28
N THR A 285 -18.10 16.35 11.16
CA THR A 285 -18.88 16.90 12.29
C THR A 285 -20.08 17.72 11.81
N LYS A 286 -19.90 18.55 10.78
CA LYS A 286 -20.95 19.41 10.21
C LYS A 286 -22.10 18.58 9.63
N TYR A 287 -21.80 17.46 8.97
CA TYR A 287 -22.81 16.63 8.31
C TYR A 287 -23.19 15.37 9.10
N GLY A 288 -22.82 15.28 10.39
CA GLY A 288 -23.21 14.17 11.26
C GLY A 288 -22.56 12.83 10.95
N LEU A 289 -21.46 12.83 10.17
CA LEU A 289 -20.74 11.63 9.79
C LEU A 289 -19.72 11.23 10.86
N LYS A 290 -19.46 9.92 10.99
CA LYS A 290 -18.33 9.39 11.77
C LYS A 290 -17.11 9.24 10.89
N VAL A 291 -15.92 9.36 11.50
CA VAL A 291 -14.63 9.18 10.85
C VAL A 291 -13.99 7.90 11.38
N LEU A 292 -13.68 7.01 10.45
CA LEU A 292 -12.84 5.85 10.66
C LEU A 292 -11.46 6.21 10.07
N LEU A 293 -10.53 6.62 10.92
CA LEU A 293 -9.18 6.98 10.52
C LEU A 293 -8.32 5.72 10.44
N GLU A 294 -7.54 5.57 9.39
CA GLU A 294 -6.81 4.33 9.17
C GLU A 294 -5.41 4.58 8.62
N LEU A 295 -4.39 3.89 9.19
CA LEU A 295 -3.02 3.92 8.70
C LEU A 295 -2.88 3.01 7.47
N HIS A 296 -2.95 3.61 6.29
CA HIS A 296 -2.93 2.91 5.01
C HIS A 296 -1.53 2.54 4.54
N ALA A 297 -0.57 3.39 4.81
CA ALA A 297 0.84 3.17 4.52
C ALA A 297 1.66 3.30 5.80
N ALA A 298 2.32 2.22 6.22
CA ALA A 298 3.22 2.20 7.37
C ALA A 298 4.69 2.40 6.95
N PRO A 299 5.58 2.88 7.85
CA PRO A 299 7.00 3.01 7.57
C PRO A 299 7.61 1.70 7.07
N GLY A 300 8.24 1.70 5.91
CA GLY A 300 8.85 0.50 5.31
C GLY A 300 7.90 -0.32 4.42
N SER A 301 6.62 0.03 4.34
CA SER A 301 5.60 -0.68 3.55
C SER A 301 5.27 -2.09 4.07
N GLN A 302 4.06 -2.28 4.53
CA GLN A 302 3.56 -3.52 5.15
C GLN A 302 3.15 -4.61 4.15
N ASN A 303 3.06 -4.30 2.86
CA ASN A 303 2.65 -5.28 1.85
C ASN A 303 3.36 -5.15 0.50
N GLY A 304 4.16 -4.10 0.27
CA GLY A 304 4.86 -3.87 -0.98
C GLY A 304 3.99 -3.35 -2.12
N PHE A 305 2.69 -3.11 -1.91
CA PHE A 305 1.78 -2.56 -2.93
C PHE A 305 1.79 -1.03 -2.94
N ALA A 306 1.36 -0.42 -4.04
CA ALA A 306 1.31 1.02 -4.21
C ALA A 306 0.58 1.76 -3.07
N PRO A 307 -0.56 1.27 -2.53
CA PRO A 307 -1.24 1.87 -1.38
C PRO A 307 -0.37 1.99 -0.11
N SER A 308 0.59 1.09 0.10
CA SER A 308 1.52 1.17 1.24
C SER A 308 2.75 2.05 0.98
N ALA A 309 2.78 2.74 -0.17
CA ALA A 309 3.76 3.72 -0.61
C ALA A 309 5.24 3.28 -0.53
N PRO A 310 5.62 2.05 -0.93
CA PRO A 310 7.01 1.66 -1.02
C PRO A 310 7.71 2.37 -2.18
N ARG A 311 9.03 2.48 -2.12
CA ARG A 311 9.82 3.00 -3.23
C ARG A 311 9.74 2.11 -4.47
N ASP A 312 9.80 0.78 -4.30
CA ASP A 312 9.98 -0.15 -5.42
C ASP A 312 9.22 -1.47 -5.29
N GLY A 313 8.18 -1.52 -4.50
CA GLY A 313 7.40 -2.73 -4.26
C GLY A 313 8.05 -3.71 -3.26
N THR A 314 9.10 -3.29 -2.55
CA THR A 314 9.70 -4.10 -1.49
C THR A 314 8.87 -4.00 -0.21
N LEU A 315 8.57 -5.15 0.38
CA LEU A 315 8.05 -5.24 1.75
C LEU A 315 9.22 -5.01 2.71
N GLY A 316 9.21 -3.92 3.43
CA GLY A 316 10.26 -3.55 4.37
C GLY A 316 9.77 -3.37 5.81
N TRP A 317 8.44 -3.49 6.05
CA TRP A 317 7.89 -3.44 7.39
C TRP A 317 8.22 -4.71 8.17
N GLY A 318 8.71 -4.53 9.39
CA GLY A 318 9.09 -5.63 10.27
C GLY A 318 9.31 -5.14 11.70
N ILE A 319 10.08 -5.89 12.49
CA ILE A 319 10.29 -5.63 13.92
C ILE A 319 10.81 -4.21 14.19
N ASP A 320 11.73 -3.70 13.37
CA ASP A 320 12.30 -2.36 13.50
C ASP A 320 11.31 -1.24 13.13
N SER A 321 10.25 -1.59 12.41
CA SER A 321 9.19 -0.65 12.01
C SER A 321 8.09 -0.50 13.06
N VAL A 322 8.03 -1.38 14.06
CA VAL A 322 6.96 -1.37 15.08
C VAL A 322 6.94 -0.04 15.84
N SER A 323 8.06 0.36 16.43
CA SER A 323 8.13 1.59 17.23
C SER A 323 7.80 2.87 16.43
N PRO A 324 8.36 3.09 15.22
CA PRO A 324 7.96 4.21 14.38
C PRO A 324 6.47 4.19 14.00
N THR A 325 5.90 3.01 13.75
CA THR A 325 4.48 2.88 13.38
C THR A 325 3.56 3.22 14.56
N VAL A 326 3.91 2.74 15.77
CA VAL A 326 3.20 3.07 17.01
C VAL A 326 3.20 4.58 17.26
N ALA A 327 4.33 5.26 17.01
CA ALA A 327 4.42 6.72 17.17
C ALA A 327 3.46 7.47 16.22
N VAL A 328 3.24 6.98 15.00
CA VAL A 328 2.24 7.53 14.07
C VAL A 328 0.82 7.36 14.61
N ILE A 329 0.48 6.17 15.10
CA ILE A 329 -0.83 5.90 15.71
C ILE A 329 -1.06 6.80 16.93
N GLU A 330 -0.05 6.96 17.77
CA GLU A 330 -0.12 7.84 18.94
C GLU A 330 -0.35 9.31 18.55
N PHE A 331 0.38 9.80 17.53
CA PHE A 331 0.18 11.15 16.98
C PHE A 331 -1.27 11.36 16.52
N LEU A 332 -1.82 10.43 15.75
CA LEU A 332 -3.20 10.50 15.24
C LEU A 332 -4.21 10.46 16.39
N ALA A 333 -4.03 9.55 17.34
CA ALA A 333 -4.89 9.44 18.52
C ALA A 333 -4.86 10.73 19.37
N ALA A 334 -3.68 11.26 19.69
CA ALA A 334 -3.52 12.49 20.46
C ALA A 334 -4.23 13.68 19.79
N ARG A 335 -4.12 13.78 18.45
CA ARG A 335 -4.72 14.89 17.70
C ARG A 335 -6.23 14.83 17.63
N TYR A 336 -6.80 13.64 17.41
CA TYR A 336 -8.20 13.48 17.05
C TYR A 336 -9.09 12.88 18.17
N ALA A 337 -8.54 12.41 19.29
CA ALA A 337 -9.30 11.80 20.38
C ALA A 337 -10.48 12.64 20.90
N LYS A 338 -10.35 13.97 20.86
CA LYS A 338 -11.38 14.90 21.32
C LYS A 338 -12.37 15.33 20.24
N LYS A 339 -12.22 14.86 19.01
CA LYS A 339 -13.14 15.19 17.91
C LYS A 339 -14.38 14.31 18.00
N PRO A 340 -15.61 14.87 18.05
CA PRO A 340 -16.85 14.10 18.24
C PRO A 340 -17.15 13.16 17.05
N SER A 341 -16.58 13.43 15.88
CA SER A 341 -16.69 12.60 14.70
C SER A 341 -15.73 11.40 14.70
N LEU A 342 -14.64 11.38 15.49
CA LEU A 342 -13.77 10.21 15.58
C LEU A 342 -14.54 9.01 16.11
N TYR A 343 -14.58 7.93 15.34
CA TYR A 343 -15.26 6.69 15.72
C TYR A 343 -14.29 5.53 15.92
N SER A 344 -13.32 5.37 14.99
CA SER A 344 -12.29 4.34 15.10
C SER A 344 -10.93 4.80 14.57
N ILE A 345 -9.89 4.08 15.02
CA ILE A 345 -8.53 4.15 14.46
C ILE A 345 -8.15 2.75 14.00
N GLY A 346 -7.91 2.59 12.70
CA GLY A 346 -7.36 1.40 12.08
C GLY A 346 -5.83 1.41 12.18
N LEU A 347 -5.27 0.33 12.70
CA LEU A 347 -3.86 0.29 13.03
C LEU A 347 -2.95 0.10 11.82
N MET A 348 -3.44 -0.59 10.78
CA MET A 348 -2.67 -0.86 9.56
C MET A 348 -3.62 -1.33 8.44
N ASN A 349 -3.30 -1.01 7.19
CA ASN A 349 -4.00 -1.55 6.03
C ASN A 349 -3.31 -2.80 5.51
N GLU A 350 -4.07 -3.89 5.31
CA GLU A 350 -3.63 -5.09 4.57
C GLU A 350 -2.21 -5.59 4.93
N PRO A 351 -1.90 -5.88 6.19
CA PRO A 351 -0.64 -6.55 6.51
C PRO A 351 -0.59 -7.91 5.81
N THR A 352 0.51 -8.22 5.10
CA THR A 352 0.60 -9.48 4.37
C THR A 352 0.96 -10.66 5.27
N MET A 353 0.63 -11.89 4.83
CA MET A 353 1.03 -13.13 5.51
C MET A 353 2.55 -13.31 5.67
N TRP A 354 3.36 -12.56 4.93
CA TRP A 354 4.84 -12.58 5.05
C TRP A 354 5.36 -11.87 6.30
N ILE A 355 4.53 -11.04 6.95
CA ILE A 355 4.80 -10.51 8.28
C ILE A 355 4.43 -11.60 9.30
N SER A 356 5.31 -11.90 10.27
CA SER A 356 4.97 -12.89 11.29
C SER A 356 3.78 -12.44 12.14
N ALA A 357 2.90 -13.37 12.50
CA ALA A 357 1.75 -13.07 13.36
C ALA A 357 2.20 -12.50 14.71
N GLU A 358 3.31 -12.98 15.27
CA GLU A 358 3.85 -12.49 16.54
C GLU A 358 4.30 -11.04 16.47
N THR A 359 5.02 -10.64 15.39
CA THR A 359 5.42 -9.24 15.18
C THR A 359 4.20 -8.35 15.04
N LEU A 360 3.18 -8.81 14.33
CA LEU A 360 1.95 -8.06 14.13
C LEU A 360 1.15 -7.92 15.43
N MET A 361 1.01 -8.99 16.21
CA MET A 361 0.36 -8.96 17.53
C MET A 361 1.08 -8.05 18.52
N TRP A 362 2.43 -8.06 18.51
CA TRP A 362 3.19 -7.12 19.32
C TRP A 362 2.93 -5.66 18.92
N TYR A 363 2.93 -5.37 17.61
CA TYR A 363 2.57 -4.05 17.10
C TYR A 363 1.15 -3.65 17.52
N TYR A 364 0.17 -4.53 17.33
CA TYR A 364 -1.24 -4.24 17.68
C TYR A 364 -1.42 -3.96 19.17
N SER A 365 -0.76 -4.71 20.05
CA SER A 365 -0.78 -4.44 21.49
C SER A 365 -0.25 -3.04 21.80
N ALA A 366 0.94 -2.70 21.29
CA ALA A 366 1.58 -1.41 21.56
C ALA A 366 0.78 -0.23 20.97
N ALA A 367 0.21 -0.41 19.77
CA ALA A 367 -0.62 0.60 19.11
C ALA A 367 -1.98 0.76 19.79
N TYR A 368 -2.59 -0.33 20.27
CA TYR A 368 -3.80 -0.27 21.09
C TYR A 368 -3.58 0.58 22.34
N GLU A 369 -2.53 0.33 23.09
CA GLU A 369 -2.17 1.12 24.27
C GLU A 369 -1.90 2.59 23.92
N ALA A 370 -1.29 2.85 22.75
CA ALA A 370 -1.10 4.22 22.26
C ALA A 370 -2.44 4.94 22.04
N VAL A 371 -3.43 4.27 21.45
CA VAL A 371 -4.79 4.84 21.30
C VAL A 371 -5.44 5.06 22.67
N ARG A 372 -5.35 4.09 23.58
CA ARG A 372 -5.99 4.13 24.92
C ARG A 372 -5.43 5.24 25.80
N ARG A 373 -4.18 5.65 25.63
CA ARG A 373 -3.64 6.84 26.34
C ARG A 373 -4.40 8.12 26.03
N HIS A 374 -5.07 8.20 24.87
CA HIS A 374 -5.74 9.42 24.41
C HIS A 374 -7.25 9.28 24.28
N SER A 375 -7.77 8.08 24.05
CA SER A 375 -9.21 7.82 23.88
C SER A 375 -9.63 6.49 24.50
N SER A 376 -10.54 6.53 25.47
CA SER A 376 -11.21 5.34 26.00
C SER A 376 -12.42 4.90 25.16
N THR A 377 -12.86 5.74 24.21
CA THR A 377 -14.14 5.54 23.49
C THR A 377 -13.95 5.15 22.03
N ALA A 378 -12.85 5.54 21.38
CA ALA A 378 -12.59 5.16 19.98
C ALA A 378 -12.46 3.63 19.85
N TYR A 379 -13.05 3.06 18.81
CA TYR A 379 -12.78 1.68 18.45
C TYR A 379 -11.37 1.56 17.86
N VAL A 380 -10.72 0.42 18.10
CA VAL A 380 -9.40 0.10 17.51
C VAL A 380 -9.58 -1.04 16.53
N VAL A 381 -9.30 -0.76 15.26
CA VAL A 381 -9.51 -1.73 14.18
C VAL A 381 -8.20 -2.43 13.87
N MET A 382 -8.23 -3.76 13.91
CA MET A 382 -7.10 -4.67 13.72
C MET A 382 -7.39 -5.61 12.54
N PRO A 383 -6.78 -5.39 11.37
CA PRO A 383 -7.03 -6.23 10.20
C PRO A 383 -6.44 -7.63 10.35
N ILE A 384 -7.10 -8.60 9.68
CA ILE A 384 -6.50 -9.91 9.43
C ILE A 384 -5.33 -9.79 8.46
N ARG A 385 -4.42 -10.76 8.43
CA ARG A 385 -3.33 -10.77 7.46
C ARG A 385 -3.84 -11.19 6.09
N MET A 386 -3.56 -10.37 5.08
CA MET A 386 -3.90 -10.66 3.70
C MET A 386 -3.15 -11.90 3.20
N GLY A 387 -3.89 -12.86 2.63
CA GLY A 387 -3.36 -14.12 2.12
C GLY A 387 -3.02 -15.17 3.18
N ALA A 388 -3.30 -14.91 4.47
CA ALA A 388 -3.12 -15.92 5.53
C ALA A 388 -4.06 -17.12 5.32
N PRO A 389 -3.56 -18.34 5.48
CA PRO A 389 -4.39 -19.55 5.28
C PRO A 389 -5.47 -19.73 6.37
N ASN A 390 -5.32 -19.08 7.51
CA ASN A 390 -6.29 -19.09 8.60
C ASN A 390 -6.75 -17.68 8.91
N VAL A 391 -7.94 -17.30 8.47
CA VAL A 391 -8.53 -15.97 8.68
C VAL A 391 -8.84 -15.67 10.15
N THR A 392 -8.94 -16.71 11.01
CA THR A 392 -9.23 -16.56 12.44
C THR A 392 -7.99 -16.55 13.33
N GLU A 393 -6.78 -16.58 12.76
CA GLU A 393 -5.54 -16.71 13.55
C GLU A 393 -5.35 -15.59 14.58
N LEU A 394 -5.80 -14.37 14.26
CA LEU A 394 -5.72 -13.21 15.15
C LEU A 394 -6.96 -13.05 16.06
N LEU A 395 -8.04 -13.78 15.82
CA LEU A 395 -9.29 -13.62 16.55
C LEU A 395 -9.15 -13.81 18.07
N PRO A 396 -8.48 -14.87 18.57
CA PRO A 396 -8.27 -15.05 20.01
C PRO A 396 -7.44 -13.93 20.65
N PHE A 397 -6.54 -13.34 19.87
CA PHE A 397 -5.73 -12.19 20.31
C PHE A 397 -6.57 -10.92 20.38
N VAL A 398 -7.33 -10.60 19.32
CA VAL A 398 -8.15 -9.37 19.24
C VAL A 398 -9.26 -9.37 20.29
N THR A 399 -9.81 -10.54 20.64
CA THR A 399 -10.84 -10.71 21.67
C THR A 399 -10.41 -10.22 23.07
N GLN A 400 -9.11 -10.12 23.33
CA GLN A 400 -8.58 -9.67 24.63
C GLN A 400 -8.69 -8.16 24.86
N PHE A 401 -9.04 -7.39 23.82
CA PHE A 401 -9.04 -5.92 23.86
C PHE A 401 -10.46 -5.36 23.85
N GLU A 402 -10.74 -4.45 24.78
CA GLU A 402 -12.01 -3.75 24.81
C GLU A 402 -12.15 -2.79 23.62
N ARG A 403 -13.35 -2.74 23.02
CA ARG A 403 -13.64 -1.91 21.84
C ARG A 403 -12.69 -2.17 20.67
N ALA A 404 -12.24 -3.40 20.55
CA ALA A 404 -11.51 -3.85 19.38
C ALA A 404 -12.48 -4.30 18.28
N VAL A 405 -12.04 -4.14 17.04
CA VAL A 405 -12.75 -4.55 15.83
C VAL A 405 -11.79 -5.38 14.99
N ILE A 406 -12.22 -6.56 14.57
CA ILE A 406 -11.47 -7.35 13.58
C ILE A 406 -11.94 -6.95 12.17
N GLU A 407 -10.99 -6.73 11.27
CA GLU A 407 -11.24 -6.21 9.93
C GLU A 407 -10.87 -7.21 8.86
N ALA A 408 -11.71 -7.30 7.82
CA ALA A 408 -11.43 -8.04 6.58
C ALA A 408 -11.75 -7.18 5.35
N HIS A 409 -11.00 -7.38 4.27
CA HIS A 409 -11.30 -6.86 2.94
C HIS A 409 -11.84 -8.00 2.08
N LEU A 410 -13.01 -7.81 1.49
CA LEU A 410 -13.73 -8.85 0.76
C LEU A 410 -14.02 -8.39 -0.67
N TYR A 411 -13.23 -8.89 -1.60
CA TYR A 411 -13.30 -8.54 -3.02
C TYR A 411 -13.62 -9.77 -3.87
N SER A 412 -14.82 -9.81 -4.45
CA SER A 412 -15.26 -10.86 -5.39
C SER A 412 -15.11 -10.40 -6.85
N VAL A 413 -13.98 -9.76 -7.18
CA VAL A 413 -13.75 -9.10 -8.49
C VAL A 413 -13.21 -10.05 -9.55
N GLN A 414 -12.44 -11.09 -9.17
CA GLN A 414 -11.63 -11.90 -10.10
C GLN A 414 -12.41 -13.08 -10.71
N HIS A 415 -13.69 -12.86 -11.06
CA HIS A 415 -14.56 -13.87 -11.66
C HIS A 415 -15.00 -13.46 -13.06
N TRP A 416 -15.11 -14.43 -13.96
CA TRP A 416 -15.41 -14.19 -15.37
C TRP A 416 -16.88 -14.38 -15.72
N THR A 417 -17.65 -15.00 -14.83
CA THR A 417 -19.10 -15.22 -14.98
C THR A 417 -19.87 -14.70 -13.78
N VAL A 418 -21.13 -14.33 -13.99
CA VAL A 418 -22.06 -13.89 -12.94
C VAL A 418 -22.21 -14.97 -11.85
N ASP A 419 -22.36 -16.22 -12.26
CA ASP A 419 -22.57 -17.33 -11.32
C ASP A 419 -21.34 -17.57 -10.44
N GLU A 420 -20.13 -17.49 -10.98
CA GLU A 420 -18.89 -17.58 -10.18
C GLU A 420 -18.81 -16.46 -9.17
N ALA A 421 -19.03 -15.21 -9.57
CA ALA A 421 -18.97 -14.05 -8.68
C ALA A 421 -20.03 -14.11 -7.58
N MET A 422 -21.26 -14.50 -7.92
CA MET A 422 -22.35 -14.66 -6.96
C MET A 422 -22.06 -15.81 -5.99
N ASN A 423 -21.51 -16.93 -6.49
CA ASN A 423 -21.13 -18.06 -5.64
C ASN A 423 -20.02 -17.65 -4.65
N ASP A 424 -19.01 -16.89 -5.10
CA ASP A 424 -17.93 -16.41 -4.23
C ASP A 424 -18.45 -15.54 -3.07
N VAL A 425 -19.42 -14.65 -3.35
CA VAL A 425 -20.07 -13.84 -2.31
C VAL A 425 -20.74 -14.70 -1.26
N TYR A 426 -21.55 -15.70 -1.69
CA TYR A 426 -22.34 -16.53 -0.77
C TYR A 426 -21.54 -17.67 -0.12
N THR A 427 -20.36 -18.00 -0.62
CA THR A 427 -19.44 -18.98 -0.03
C THR A 427 -18.26 -18.29 0.63
N HIS A 428 -17.22 -17.94 -0.12
CA HIS A 428 -15.94 -17.44 0.43
C HIS A 428 -16.11 -16.18 1.29
N SER A 429 -16.79 -15.15 0.77
CA SER A 429 -16.98 -13.90 1.53
C SER A 429 -17.83 -14.13 2.77
N LYS A 430 -18.93 -14.91 2.64
CA LYS A 430 -19.79 -15.24 3.76
C LYS A 430 -19.10 -16.11 4.80
N GLU A 431 -18.35 -17.13 4.37
CA GLU A 431 -17.60 -18.02 5.27
C GLU A 431 -16.51 -17.27 6.03
N THR A 432 -15.72 -16.44 5.32
CA THR A 432 -14.69 -15.60 5.94
C THR A 432 -15.28 -14.68 6.99
N LEU A 433 -16.35 -13.95 6.64
CA LEU A 433 -16.99 -13.02 7.56
C LEU A 433 -17.64 -13.73 8.75
N SER A 434 -18.30 -14.86 8.51
CA SER A 434 -18.91 -15.68 9.57
C SER A 434 -17.87 -16.24 10.53
N ALA A 435 -16.70 -16.63 10.02
CA ALA A 435 -15.61 -17.18 10.84
C ALA A 435 -15.04 -16.15 11.83
N VAL A 436 -15.00 -14.86 11.46
CA VAL A 436 -14.49 -13.78 12.32
C VAL A 436 -15.59 -13.07 13.12
N THR A 437 -16.88 -13.37 12.86
CA THR A 437 -18.03 -12.78 13.57
C THR A 437 -18.54 -13.75 14.61
N THR A 438 -18.27 -13.50 15.87
CA THR A 438 -18.66 -14.35 16.99
C THR A 438 -19.50 -13.58 18.00
N SER A 439 -20.35 -14.29 18.78
CA SER A 439 -21.22 -13.66 19.80
C SER A 439 -20.43 -13.00 20.93
N ASP A 440 -19.26 -13.54 21.26
CA ASP A 440 -18.46 -13.15 22.42
C ASP A 440 -17.09 -12.56 22.01
N GLY A 441 -16.89 -12.36 20.71
CA GLY A 441 -15.65 -11.81 20.14
C GLY A 441 -15.70 -10.31 19.90
N PRO A 442 -14.66 -9.78 19.24
CA PRO A 442 -14.64 -8.40 18.81
C PRO A 442 -15.72 -8.14 17.76
N LEU A 443 -16.09 -6.88 17.57
CA LEU A 443 -16.93 -6.51 16.43
C LEU A 443 -16.20 -6.82 15.11
N SER A 444 -16.92 -7.22 14.07
CA SER A 444 -16.39 -7.53 12.74
C SER A 444 -16.71 -6.43 11.74
N PHE A 445 -15.77 -6.12 10.85
CA PHE A 445 -15.84 -5.04 9.88
C PHE A 445 -15.40 -5.48 8.49
N VAL A 446 -16.22 -5.22 7.48
CA VAL A 446 -15.81 -5.31 6.06
C VAL A 446 -15.34 -3.92 5.64
N ALA A 447 -14.04 -3.63 5.81
CA ALA A 447 -13.53 -2.28 5.62
C ALA A 447 -13.32 -1.89 4.16
N GLU A 448 -13.25 -2.88 3.27
CA GLU A 448 -13.22 -2.64 1.83
C GLU A 448 -13.98 -3.72 1.07
N TRP A 449 -14.82 -3.26 0.14
CA TRP A 449 -15.53 -4.07 -0.83
C TRP A 449 -15.94 -3.21 -2.03
N VAL A 450 -16.24 -3.83 -3.16
CA VAL A 450 -16.66 -3.13 -4.37
C VAL A 450 -17.70 -3.94 -5.16
N ALA A 451 -18.57 -3.27 -5.87
CA ALA A 451 -19.48 -3.91 -6.81
C ALA A 451 -18.95 -3.86 -8.25
N GLU A 452 -17.66 -4.11 -8.44
CA GLU A 452 -16.99 -4.30 -9.73
C GLU A 452 -16.56 -5.76 -9.90
N TRP A 453 -16.56 -6.27 -11.10
CA TRP A 453 -16.14 -7.62 -11.47
C TRP A 453 -15.55 -7.71 -12.88
N MET A 454 -14.94 -8.84 -13.24
CA MET A 454 -14.36 -9.06 -14.57
C MET A 454 -15.36 -9.69 -15.58
N VAL A 455 -16.64 -9.77 -15.22
CA VAL A 455 -17.69 -10.32 -16.09
C VAL A 455 -17.89 -9.39 -17.29
N GLN A 456 -17.67 -9.94 -18.50
CA GLN A 456 -17.80 -9.17 -19.73
C GLN A 456 -19.28 -8.99 -20.11
N ASN A 457 -19.63 -7.79 -20.58
CA ASN A 457 -20.97 -7.43 -21.06
C ASN A 457 -22.08 -7.63 -20.01
N ALA A 458 -21.75 -7.55 -18.73
CA ALA A 458 -22.74 -7.64 -17.68
C ALA A 458 -23.76 -6.48 -17.77
N THR A 459 -25.02 -6.81 -17.54
CA THR A 459 -26.12 -5.84 -17.53
C THR A 459 -26.15 -5.03 -16.25
N LYS A 460 -26.85 -3.91 -16.25
CA LYS A 460 -27.07 -3.10 -15.05
C LYS A 460 -27.78 -3.91 -13.95
N GLU A 461 -28.75 -4.73 -14.33
CA GLU A 461 -29.51 -5.58 -13.41
C GLU A 461 -28.62 -6.64 -12.74
N GLU A 462 -27.63 -7.17 -13.47
CA GLU A 462 -26.64 -8.11 -12.90
C GLU A 462 -25.73 -7.40 -11.90
N TYR A 463 -25.23 -6.19 -12.18
CA TYR A 463 -24.49 -5.37 -11.22
C TYR A 463 -25.33 -5.02 -9.98
N GLN A 464 -26.62 -4.68 -10.14
CA GLN A 464 -27.53 -4.43 -9.01
C GLN A 464 -27.72 -5.67 -8.15
N ARG A 465 -27.88 -6.86 -8.77
CA ARG A 465 -27.95 -8.14 -8.05
C ARG A 465 -26.66 -8.43 -7.27
N PHE A 466 -25.52 -8.20 -7.90
CA PHE A 466 -24.20 -8.42 -7.28
C PHE A 466 -23.97 -7.49 -6.08
N ALA A 467 -24.23 -6.20 -6.23
CA ALA A 467 -24.15 -5.24 -5.13
C ALA A 467 -25.09 -5.61 -3.98
N LYS A 468 -26.34 -6.03 -4.30
CA LYS A 468 -27.33 -6.45 -3.32
C LYS A 468 -26.88 -7.69 -2.57
N ALA A 469 -26.37 -8.72 -3.26
CA ALA A 469 -25.86 -9.94 -2.63
C ALA A 469 -24.70 -9.66 -1.66
N GLN A 470 -23.76 -8.79 -2.04
CA GLN A 470 -22.68 -8.38 -1.15
C GLN A 470 -23.22 -7.67 0.09
N LEU A 471 -24.15 -6.72 -0.05
CA LEU A 471 -24.76 -6.02 1.08
C LEU A 471 -25.53 -6.98 2.01
N GLU A 472 -26.25 -7.96 1.47
CA GLU A 472 -26.92 -9.01 2.25
C GLU A 472 -25.93 -9.84 3.08
N VAL A 473 -24.80 -10.21 2.51
CA VAL A 473 -23.74 -10.95 3.23
C VAL A 473 -23.04 -10.04 4.24
N PHE A 474 -22.72 -8.80 3.89
CA PHE A 474 -21.99 -7.86 4.75
C PHE A 474 -22.84 -7.34 5.93
N ASP A 475 -24.16 -7.51 5.90
CA ASP A 475 -25.02 -7.29 7.07
C ASP A 475 -24.72 -8.28 8.23
N ILE A 476 -23.93 -9.35 8.00
CA ILE A 476 -23.39 -10.20 9.08
C ILE A 476 -22.37 -9.43 9.92
N ALA A 477 -21.62 -8.48 9.34
CA ALA A 477 -20.61 -7.71 10.05
C ALA A 477 -21.21 -6.85 11.15
N THR A 478 -20.81 -7.08 12.39
CA THR A 478 -21.40 -6.42 13.57
C THR A 478 -20.97 -4.96 13.73
N PHE A 479 -19.80 -4.57 13.21
CA PHE A 479 -19.38 -3.17 13.15
C PHE A 479 -19.92 -2.47 11.89
N GLY A 480 -20.03 -3.19 10.76
CA GLY A 480 -20.56 -2.69 9.51
C GLY A 480 -19.62 -2.85 8.34
N TRP A 481 -19.70 -1.96 7.34
CA TRP A 481 -18.95 -2.06 6.10
C TRP A 481 -18.55 -0.69 5.53
N ALA A 482 -17.54 -0.67 4.62
CA ALA A 482 -17.13 0.50 3.84
C ALA A 482 -16.84 0.13 2.38
N TYR A 483 -17.47 0.86 1.45
CA TYR A 483 -17.27 0.68 0.01
C TYR A 483 -15.93 1.26 -0.45
N TRP A 484 -15.20 0.56 -1.29
CA TRP A 484 -14.00 1.07 -1.95
C TRP A 484 -14.34 1.50 -3.38
N THR A 485 -14.57 2.78 -3.71
CA THR A 485 -14.25 4.00 -2.96
C THR A 485 -15.24 5.11 -3.35
N LEU A 486 -15.13 6.33 -2.83
CA LEU A 486 -16.08 7.40 -3.18
C LEU A 486 -15.94 7.82 -4.64
N LYS A 487 -14.72 8.17 -5.07
CA LYS A 487 -14.40 8.67 -6.42
C LYS A 487 -13.30 7.84 -7.06
N HIS A 488 -13.51 7.47 -8.32
CA HIS A 488 -12.57 6.67 -9.11
C HIS A 488 -12.80 6.93 -10.61
N VAL A 489 -11.76 6.78 -11.44
CA VAL A 489 -11.91 6.87 -12.91
C VAL A 489 -12.71 5.72 -13.52
N GLY A 490 -12.68 4.54 -12.89
CA GLY A 490 -13.53 3.40 -13.25
C GLY A 490 -14.90 3.52 -12.57
N ASN A 491 -15.96 3.48 -13.35
CA ASN A 491 -17.33 3.78 -12.92
C ASN A 491 -17.80 2.95 -11.72
N HIS A 492 -17.66 1.62 -11.78
CA HIS A 492 -18.17 0.74 -10.73
C HIS A 492 -17.31 0.74 -9.46
N TRP A 493 -16.08 1.24 -9.54
CA TRP A 493 -15.25 1.51 -8.36
C TRP A 493 -15.70 2.77 -7.61
N SER A 494 -16.38 3.72 -8.32
CA SER A 494 -16.91 4.96 -7.73
C SER A 494 -18.28 4.75 -7.14
N LEU A 495 -18.43 4.78 -5.81
CA LEU A 495 -19.74 4.70 -5.16
C LEU A 495 -20.64 5.88 -5.54
N GLU A 496 -20.05 7.08 -5.69
CA GLU A 496 -20.78 8.25 -6.16
C GLU A 496 -21.42 7.98 -7.52
N TRP A 497 -20.66 7.43 -8.46
CA TRP A 497 -21.19 7.08 -9.78
C TRP A 497 -22.24 5.98 -9.70
N MET A 498 -22.01 4.92 -8.91
CA MET A 498 -22.91 3.78 -8.73
C MET A 498 -24.28 4.21 -8.21
N ILE A 499 -24.32 5.10 -7.22
CA ILE A 499 -25.57 5.62 -6.65
C ILE A 499 -26.25 6.58 -7.64
N ASN A 500 -25.51 7.54 -8.19
CA ASN A 500 -26.06 8.54 -9.11
C ASN A 500 -26.63 7.92 -10.40
N ASN A 501 -26.12 6.75 -10.82
CA ASN A 501 -26.61 6.02 -11.98
C ASN A 501 -27.56 4.86 -11.61
N GLY A 502 -27.96 4.73 -10.35
CA GLY A 502 -28.96 3.78 -9.89
C GLY A 502 -28.51 2.32 -9.92
N TYR A 503 -27.21 2.04 -9.76
CA TYR A 503 -26.67 0.69 -9.58
C TYR A 503 -26.77 0.24 -8.13
N ILE A 504 -26.61 1.17 -7.18
CA ILE A 504 -26.75 0.93 -5.73
C ILE A 504 -27.77 1.93 -5.18
N ASN A 505 -28.65 1.45 -4.28
CA ASN A 505 -29.58 2.28 -3.52
C ASN A 505 -29.49 1.91 -2.05
N LEU A 506 -28.93 2.81 -1.23
CA LEU A 506 -28.75 2.60 0.20
C LEU A 506 -29.89 3.15 1.06
N THR A 507 -30.78 3.98 0.48
CA THR A 507 -31.90 4.59 1.21
C THR A 507 -33.10 3.65 1.35
N ALA A 508 -33.24 2.68 0.43
CA ALA A 508 -34.36 1.73 0.44
C ALA A 508 -34.26 0.68 1.59
N SER A 509 -33.06 0.47 2.16
CA SER A 509 -32.86 -0.49 3.27
C SER A 509 -33.35 0.02 4.64
N ASN A 510 -33.69 1.29 4.77
CA ASN A 510 -34.25 1.85 6.03
C ASN A 510 -35.76 1.58 6.22
N SER A 511 -36.45 1.07 5.19
CA SER A 511 -37.92 0.81 5.25
C SER A 511 -38.29 -0.62 5.69
N ILE A 512 -37.29 -1.54 5.83
CA ILE A 512 -37.59 -2.96 6.17
C ILE A 512 -37.49 -3.21 7.69
N SER A 513 -36.88 -2.33 8.48
CA SER A 513 -36.70 -2.54 9.93
C SER A 513 -37.87 -2.07 10.81
N ASP A 514 -38.87 -1.35 10.27
CA ASP A 514 -40.00 -0.83 11.05
C ASP A 514 -41.29 -1.67 10.96
N ASP A 515 -41.38 -2.66 10.04
CA ASP A 515 -42.62 -3.40 9.81
C ASP A 515 -42.78 -4.70 10.62
N HIS A 516 -41.84 -5.05 11.54
CA HIS A 516 -41.97 -6.28 12.34
C HIS A 516 -42.35 -6.06 13.81
N LEU A 517 -42.84 -4.86 14.21
CA LEU A 517 -43.22 -4.60 15.59
C LEU A 517 -44.75 -4.45 15.85
N TYR A 518 -45.59 -4.81 14.88
CA TYR A 518 -47.06 -4.85 15.13
C TYR A 518 -47.69 -6.12 14.57
N VAL A 519 -47.54 -7.27 15.24
CA VAL A 519 -48.58 -8.34 15.29
C VAL A 519 -48.36 -9.15 16.57
N SER A 520 -49.07 -8.87 17.64
CA SER A 520 -49.88 -9.82 18.40
C SER A 520 -50.39 -9.21 19.69
N SER A 521 -51.62 -8.81 19.66
CA SER A 521 -52.53 -8.85 20.80
C SER A 521 -53.96 -8.87 20.29
N VAL A 522 -54.46 -10.06 20.07
CA VAL A 522 -55.86 -10.43 20.34
C VAL A 522 -55.87 -11.88 20.79
#